data_040e37eb1afff3c08fffd667546e6b2d
#
_entry.id   040e37eb1afff3c08fffd667546e6b2d
#
_cell.length_a   1.000
_cell.length_b   1.000
_cell.length_c   1.000
_cell.angle_alpha   90.00
_cell.angle_beta   90.00
_cell.angle_gamma   90.00
#
_symmetry.space_group_name_H-M   'P 1'
#
loop_
_entity.id
_entity.type
_entity.pdbx_description
1 polymer ?
#
loop_
_entity_poly.entity_id
_entity_poly.type
_entity_poly.pdbx_seq_one_letter_code
_entity_poly.pdbx_strand_id
1 'polypeptide(L)'
;MYDIDELDLSESFSSDTSDLWKDNLDYVELESLDGELWNNRVIVELSSVMHDKVKTKTGIELFVDNSYQIGQHAVRSGKIAKLPKKLTFWDEDDINGLYWKTTIEAEVGDTVFCYGMAIHSGEKIKVKDKLFVFVSYADLYCCKKQNGTVVCLNGNVLLKPLFKTEKALSFEKQYIDPDFAEVAYIGKCNTEYEAEYRADDKNLKAGMRVCISGIVPRRLEMEPYLNFDGSQYIVCQNYEIQSYFR
;
A
#
# COMPACT_ATOMS: atom_id res chain seq x y z
N MET A 1 9.19 -32.85 -18.42
CA MET A 1 8.10 -32.22 -17.66
C MET A 1 8.70 -31.96 -16.30
N TYR A 2 9.19 -30.74 -16.07
CA TYR A 2 9.83 -30.38 -14.81
C TYR A 2 8.74 -29.86 -13.88
N ASP A 3 8.63 -30.47 -12.70
CA ASP A 3 7.71 -30.03 -11.65
C ASP A 3 8.12 -28.64 -11.19
N ILE A 4 7.24 -27.67 -11.44
CA ILE A 4 7.42 -26.25 -11.04
C ILE A 4 6.96 -26.02 -9.59
N ASP A 5 6.44 -27.04 -8.92
CA ASP A 5 5.78 -26.94 -7.61
C ASP A 5 6.74 -26.82 -6.40
N GLU A 6 8.07 -26.74 -6.59
CA GLU A 6 9.05 -26.59 -5.50
C GLU A 6 9.84 -25.25 -5.51
N LEU A 7 9.39 -24.22 -6.15
CA LEU A 7 9.98 -22.90 -5.98
C LEU A 7 9.36 -22.22 -4.74
N ASP A 8 9.82 -22.64 -3.57
CA ASP A 8 9.55 -21.89 -2.34
C ASP A 8 10.31 -20.56 -2.36
N LEU A 9 9.65 -19.54 -2.85
CA LEU A 9 10.17 -18.17 -2.94
C LEU A 9 10.21 -17.47 -1.57
N SER A 10 9.61 -18.07 -0.53
CA SER A 10 9.50 -17.44 0.80
C SER A 10 10.80 -17.41 1.59
N GLU A 11 11.74 -18.33 1.32
CA GLU A 11 13.03 -18.41 2.01
C GLU A 11 14.21 -17.76 1.28
N SER A 12 14.00 -17.21 0.09
CA SER A 12 15.11 -16.63 -0.70
C SER A 12 15.45 -15.18 -0.35
N PHE A 13 14.70 -14.56 0.53
CA PHE A 13 15.03 -13.23 1.03
C PHE A 13 15.99 -13.36 2.21
N SER A 14 17.29 -13.23 1.94
CA SER A 14 18.28 -13.15 3.01
C SER A 14 17.96 -11.91 3.85
N SER A 15 18.02 -12.08 5.18
CA SER A 15 17.84 -10.99 6.14
C SER A 15 18.99 -9.97 6.13
N ASP A 16 19.99 -10.17 5.28
CA ASP A 16 21.12 -9.26 5.15
C ASP A 16 20.81 -8.20 4.08
N THR A 17 20.26 -7.09 4.54
CA THR A 17 19.86 -5.95 3.70
C THR A 17 21.05 -5.17 3.14
N SER A 18 22.29 -5.42 3.62
CA SER A 18 23.47 -4.64 3.24
C SER A 18 23.88 -4.81 1.77
N ASP A 19 23.55 -5.94 1.15
CA ASP A 19 23.85 -6.20 -0.25
C ASP A 19 22.76 -5.76 -1.23
N LEU A 20 21.57 -5.39 -0.72
CA LEU A 20 20.41 -5.02 -1.51
C LEU A 20 20.59 -3.68 -2.27
N TRP A 21 21.57 -2.87 -1.85
CA TRP A 21 21.71 -1.48 -2.29
C TRP A 21 22.80 -1.27 -3.34
N LYS A 22 23.55 -2.30 -3.68
CA LYS A 22 24.79 -2.15 -4.47
C LYS A 22 24.56 -1.94 -5.97
N ASP A 23 23.38 -2.25 -6.49
CA ASP A 23 23.14 -2.20 -7.93
C ASP A 23 22.03 -1.20 -8.30
N ASN A 24 22.43 -0.05 -8.86
CA ASN A 24 21.65 0.86 -9.70
C ASN A 24 20.44 1.61 -9.10
N LEU A 25 20.40 1.88 -7.80
CA LEU A 25 19.42 2.81 -7.25
C LEU A 25 20.04 4.20 -7.14
N ASP A 26 19.41 5.19 -7.77
CA ASP A 26 19.73 6.59 -7.53
C ASP A 26 19.28 6.97 -6.13
N TYR A 27 20.22 7.22 -5.24
CA TYR A 27 19.96 7.71 -3.87
C TYR A 27 20.95 8.80 -3.49
N VAL A 28 20.53 9.67 -2.58
CA VAL A 28 21.38 10.68 -1.97
C VAL A 28 21.86 10.16 -0.61
N GLU A 29 23.17 10.16 -0.37
CA GLU A 29 23.72 9.83 0.96
C GLU A 29 23.63 11.03 1.89
N LEU A 30 23.09 10.79 3.09
CA LEU A 30 23.01 11.77 4.17
C LEU A 30 23.64 11.22 5.45
N GLU A 31 24.14 12.11 6.28
CA GLU A 31 24.70 11.72 7.59
C GLU A 31 23.60 11.38 8.61
N SER A 32 22.46 12.07 8.53
CA SER A 32 21.33 11.90 9.45
C SER A 32 20.01 12.29 8.78
N LEU A 33 18.89 11.96 9.44
CA LEU A 33 17.54 12.41 9.07
C LEU A 33 17.12 13.68 9.80
N ASP A 34 18.07 14.50 10.24
CA ASP A 34 17.77 15.75 10.95
C ASP A 34 17.08 16.77 10.01
N GLY A 35 16.36 17.71 10.62
CA GLY A 35 15.61 18.73 9.89
C GLY A 35 14.09 18.53 9.98
N GLU A 36 13.31 19.33 9.27
CA GLU A 36 11.84 19.29 9.26
C GLU A 36 11.35 18.83 7.90
N LEU A 37 10.22 18.11 7.89
CA LEU A 37 9.55 17.72 6.65
C LEU A 37 8.46 18.73 6.31
N TRP A 38 8.40 19.07 5.03
CA TRP A 38 7.46 20.04 4.46
C TRP A 38 6.61 19.35 3.38
N ASN A 39 5.58 20.03 2.93
CA ASN A 39 4.75 19.59 1.79
C ASN A 39 4.17 18.17 1.92
N ASN A 40 3.67 17.84 3.12
CA ASN A 40 3.04 16.54 3.40
C ASN A 40 3.96 15.33 3.14
N ARG A 41 5.28 15.52 3.09
CA ARG A 41 6.25 14.45 2.89
C ARG A 41 6.40 13.60 4.15
N VAL A 42 6.53 12.30 3.96
CA VAL A 42 6.83 11.30 4.99
C VAL A 42 8.09 10.56 4.60
N ILE A 43 8.96 10.28 5.54
CA ILE A 43 10.13 9.43 5.31
C ILE A 43 9.79 8.03 5.80
N VAL A 44 9.92 7.06 4.91
CA VAL A 44 9.67 5.65 5.17
C VAL A 44 10.97 4.86 5.02
N GLU A 45 11.36 4.12 6.07
CA GLU A 45 12.46 3.17 6.05
C GLU A 45 12.01 1.93 5.28
N LEU A 46 12.77 1.53 4.28
CA LEU A 46 12.50 0.35 3.48
C LEU A 46 13.27 -0.84 4.02
N SER A 47 12.60 -1.98 4.19
CA SER A 47 13.23 -3.25 4.53
C SER A 47 13.64 -4.06 3.30
N SER A 48 13.07 -3.73 2.15
CA SER A 48 13.36 -4.37 0.87
C SER A 48 13.15 -3.38 -0.28
N VAL A 49 13.72 -3.68 -1.43
CA VAL A 49 13.47 -2.98 -2.69
C VAL A 49 13.13 -3.99 -3.76
N MET A 50 12.51 -3.51 -4.82
CA MET A 50 12.27 -4.32 -6.00
C MET A 50 13.61 -4.58 -6.72
N HIS A 51 13.89 -5.85 -6.97
CA HIS A 51 15.10 -6.27 -7.67
C HIS A 51 14.80 -6.70 -9.09
N ASP A 52 15.71 -6.35 -10.01
CA ASP A 52 15.70 -6.84 -11.38
C ASP A 52 16.31 -8.25 -11.51
N LYS A 53 16.89 -8.76 -10.42
CA LYS A 53 17.56 -10.05 -10.39
C LYS A 53 17.22 -10.81 -9.12
N VAL A 54 16.97 -12.10 -9.27
CA VAL A 54 16.76 -13.03 -8.16
C VAL A 54 17.83 -14.13 -8.24
N LYS A 55 18.53 -14.38 -7.14
CA LYS A 55 19.46 -15.51 -7.05
C LYS A 55 18.71 -16.76 -6.58
N THR A 56 18.83 -17.82 -7.36
CA THR A 56 18.31 -19.15 -6.97
C THR A 56 19.20 -19.76 -5.87
N LYS A 57 18.69 -20.76 -5.13
CA LYS A 57 19.47 -21.53 -4.15
C LYS A 57 20.74 -22.16 -4.75
N THR A 58 20.77 -22.37 -6.06
CA THR A 58 21.92 -22.91 -6.82
C THR A 58 22.89 -21.82 -7.28
N GLY A 59 22.66 -20.55 -6.94
CA GLY A 59 23.52 -19.42 -7.31
C GLY A 59 23.29 -18.87 -8.72
N ILE A 60 22.28 -19.36 -9.45
CA ILE A 60 21.95 -18.83 -10.77
C ILE A 60 21.22 -17.50 -10.60
N GLU A 61 21.67 -16.45 -11.28
CA GLU A 61 20.97 -15.18 -11.35
C GLU A 61 19.90 -15.22 -12.44
N LEU A 62 18.65 -14.99 -12.03
CA LEU A 62 17.51 -14.85 -12.94
C LEU A 62 17.17 -13.37 -13.05
N PHE A 63 17.02 -12.88 -14.28
CA PHE A 63 16.48 -11.55 -14.52
C PHE A 63 14.96 -11.60 -14.41
N VAL A 64 14.40 -10.68 -13.61
CA VAL A 64 12.96 -10.50 -13.48
C VAL A 64 12.60 -9.26 -14.27
N ASP A 65 11.78 -9.41 -15.31
CA ASP A 65 11.26 -8.27 -16.06
C ASP A 65 10.16 -7.57 -15.23
N ASN A 66 10.60 -6.61 -14.44
CA ASN A 66 9.69 -5.80 -13.62
C ASN A 66 9.07 -4.63 -14.40
N SER A 67 9.43 -4.44 -15.67
CA SER A 67 8.87 -3.37 -16.51
C SER A 67 7.42 -3.65 -16.89
N TYR A 68 7.03 -4.93 -16.86
CA TYR A 68 5.65 -5.36 -17.06
C TYR A 68 4.96 -5.52 -15.70
N GLN A 69 3.90 -4.75 -15.47
CA GLN A 69 3.11 -4.77 -14.22
C GLN A 69 3.91 -4.39 -12.95
N ILE A 70 4.66 -3.30 -13.01
CA ILE A 70 5.45 -2.76 -11.87
C ILE A 70 4.62 -2.72 -10.57
N GLY A 71 3.35 -2.33 -10.64
CA GLY A 71 2.47 -2.26 -9.48
C GLY A 71 2.27 -3.59 -8.73
N GLN A 72 2.44 -4.73 -9.40
CA GLN A 72 2.31 -6.05 -8.76
C GLN A 72 3.57 -6.44 -7.97
N HIS A 73 4.73 -5.94 -8.39
CA HIS A 73 6.03 -6.29 -7.81
C HIS A 73 6.58 -5.21 -6.89
N ALA A 74 5.98 -4.03 -6.90
CA ALA A 74 6.44 -2.90 -6.11
C ALA A 74 6.36 -3.18 -4.60
N VAL A 75 7.40 -2.77 -3.88
CA VAL A 75 7.36 -2.72 -2.42
C VAL A 75 6.29 -1.71 -1.99
N ARG A 76 5.39 -2.13 -1.12
CA ARG A 76 4.21 -1.34 -0.72
C ARG A 76 4.19 -1.02 0.76
N SER A 77 5.22 -1.39 1.49
CA SER A 77 5.28 -1.17 2.93
C SER A 77 6.68 -0.78 3.40
N GLY A 78 6.72 -0.10 4.51
CA GLY A 78 7.94 0.25 5.20
C GLY A 78 7.63 0.82 6.58
N LYS A 79 8.67 1.18 7.33
CA LYS A 79 8.53 1.73 8.67
C LYS A 79 8.62 3.24 8.63
N ILE A 80 7.68 3.94 9.24
CA ILE A 80 7.71 5.39 9.30
C ILE A 80 8.92 5.83 10.13
N ALA A 81 9.86 6.51 9.49
CA ALA A 81 11.04 7.08 10.14
C ALA A 81 10.81 8.54 10.56
N LYS A 82 10.00 9.27 9.78
CA LYS A 82 9.71 10.69 10.06
C LYS A 82 8.38 11.13 9.46
N LEU A 83 7.70 12.01 10.18
CA LEU A 83 6.43 12.63 9.78
C LEU A 83 6.57 14.15 9.75
N PRO A 84 5.76 14.86 8.95
CA PRO A 84 5.67 16.31 9.00
C PRO A 84 5.03 16.73 10.33
N LYS A 85 5.36 17.92 10.81
CA LYS A 85 4.74 18.46 12.02
C LYS A 85 3.25 18.79 11.85
N LYS A 86 2.86 19.17 10.64
CA LYS A 86 1.48 19.48 10.25
C LYS A 86 1.29 19.13 8.78
N LEU A 87 0.05 18.84 8.42
CA LEU A 87 -0.35 18.72 7.02
C LEU A 87 -0.71 20.09 6.47
N THR A 88 -0.42 20.30 5.20
CA THR A 88 -0.88 21.44 4.39
C THR A 88 -1.99 20.97 3.47
N PHE A 89 -2.98 21.82 3.26
CA PHE A 89 -4.16 21.49 2.46
C PHE A 89 -4.17 22.37 1.22
N TRP A 90 -4.70 21.82 0.15
CA TRP A 90 -4.82 22.54 -1.11
C TRP A 90 -5.65 23.82 -0.91
N ASP A 91 -5.14 24.91 -1.44
CA ASP A 91 -5.85 26.15 -1.68
C ASP A 91 -5.33 26.75 -2.98
N GLU A 92 -5.83 27.92 -3.36
CA GLU A 92 -5.43 28.60 -4.59
C GLU A 92 -3.94 28.98 -4.61
N ASP A 93 -3.32 29.13 -3.44
CA ASP A 93 -1.92 29.51 -3.28
C ASP A 93 -0.99 28.28 -3.07
N ASP A 94 -1.52 27.13 -2.62
CA ASP A 94 -0.75 25.91 -2.36
C ASP A 94 -1.32 24.70 -3.11
N ILE A 95 -0.92 24.56 -4.36
CA ILE A 95 -1.32 23.45 -5.23
C ILE A 95 -0.73 22.08 -4.81
N ASN A 96 0.24 22.04 -3.89
CA ASN A 96 0.84 20.80 -3.39
C ASN A 96 0.16 20.29 -2.11
N GLY A 97 -0.83 21.00 -1.60
CA GLY A 97 -1.60 20.61 -0.44
C GLY A 97 -2.48 19.38 -0.70
N LEU A 98 -2.95 18.76 0.38
CA LEU A 98 -3.93 17.70 0.30
C LEU A 98 -5.29 18.28 -0.11
N TYR A 99 -6.00 17.60 -1.01
CA TYR A 99 -7.32 18.04 -1.48
C TYR A 99 -8.42 17.91 -0.43
N TRP A 100 -8.17 17.24 0.67
CA TRP A 100 -9.14 17.05 1.76
C TRP A 100 -8.48 17.26 3.11
N LYS A 101 -9.26 17.74 4.07
CA LYS A 101 -8.78 17.92 5.43
C LYS A 101 -8.76 16.58 6.16
N THR A 102 -7.58 16.20 6.64
CA THR A 102 -7.34 15.01 7.46
C THR A 102 -6.38 15.35 8.59
N THR A 103 -6.09 14.40 9.44
CA THR A 103 -5.13 14.54 10.54
C THR A 103 -4.03 13.51 10.41
N ILE A 104 -2.87 13.77 11.01
CA ILE A 104 -1.82 12.77 11.11
C ILE A 104 -2.24 11.73 12.14
N GLU A 105 -2.60 10.53 11.69
CA GLU A 105 -3.00 9.40 12.54
C GLU A 105 -1.91 8.32 12.66
N ALA A 106 -0.89 8.41 11.80
CA ALA A 106 0.29 7.58 11.86
C ALA A 106 1.33 8.14 12.84
N GLU A 107 2.17 7.28 13.38
CA GLU A 107 3.25 7.64 14.29
C GLU A 107 4.59 7.11 13.79
N VAL A 108 5.69 7.75 14.22
CA VAL A 108 7.04 7.25 13.93
C VAL A 108 7.20 5.85 14.52
N GLY A 109 7.69 4.92 13.71
CA GLY A 109 7.85 3.53 14.08
C GLY A 109 6.69 2.61 13.66
N ASP A 110 5.56 3.16 13.20
CA ASP A 110 4.47 2.36 12.63
C ASP A 110 4.91 1.74 11.30
N THR A 111 4.39 0.55 10.99
CA THR A 111 4.51 -0.01 9.64
C THR A 111 3.41 0.58 8.77
N VAL A 112 3.80 1.31 7.74
CA VAL A 112 2.86 1.93 6.80
C VAL A 112 2.75 1.10 5.52
N PHE A 113 1.55 1.09 4.95
CA PHE A 113 1.25 0.53 3.64
C PHE A 113 0.77 1.66 2.73
N CYS A 114 1.30 1.71 1.52
CA CYS A 114 1.07 2.81 0.61
C CYS A 114 0.97 2.37 -0.84
N TYR A 115 0.67 3.33 -1.69
CA TYR A 115 0.70 3.15 -3.14
C TYR A 115 2.09 2.71 -3.59
N GLY A 116 2.16 1.55 -4.26
CA GLY A 116 3.45 0.94 -4.61
C GLY A 116 4.31 1.83 -5.49
N MET A 117 3.71 2.57 -6.43
CA MET A 117 4.44 3.51 -7.26
C MET A 117 5.02 4.69 -6.49
N ALA A 118 4.41 5.10 -5.36
CA ALA A 118 4.95 6.17 -4.52
C ALA A 118 6.31 5.80 -3.91
N ILE A 119 6.48 4.53 -3.52
CA ILE A 119 7.79 4.02 -3.06
C ILE A 119 8.75 3.88 -4.24
N HIS A 120 8.28 3.32 -5.36
CA HIS A 120 9.14 3.08 -6.52
C HIS A 120 9.71 4.38 -7.11
N SER A 121 8.86 5.38 -7.34
CA SER A 121 9.24 6.67 -7.93
C SER A 121 9.72 7.72 -6.91
N GLY A 122 9.54 7.47 -5.62
CA GLY A 122 9.96 8.41 -4.57
C GLY A 122 11.46 8.62 -4.53
N GLU A 123 11.86 9.84 -4.15
CA GLU A 123 13.27 10.18 -3.91
C GLU A 123 13.82 9.32 -2.78
N LYS A 124 14.94 8.67 -3.03
CA LYS A 124 15.57 7.75 -2.08
C LYS A 124 16.76 8.41 -1.41
N ILE A 125 16.90 8.19 -0.13
CA ILE A 125 18.04 8.62 0.67
C ILE A 125 18.61 7.43 1.44
N LYS A 126 19.91 7.40 1.58
CA LYS A 126 20.63 6.42 2.39
C LYS A 126 21.27 7.13 3.59
N VAL A 127 21.01 6.61 4.76
CA VAL A 127 21.65 7.05 5.99
C VAL A 127 22.30 5.84 6.63
N LYS A 128 23.62 5.83 6.68
CA LYS A 128 24.43 4.66 7.09
C LYS A 128 24.05 3.43 6.23
N ASP A 129 23.57 2.36 6.86
CA ASP A 129 23.21 1.11 6.18
C ASP A 129 21.69 0.99 5.92
N LYS A 130 20.93 2.08 6.05
CA LYS A 130 19.48 2.08 5.89
C LYS A 130 19.07 2.90 4.70
N LEU A 131 18.10 2.40 3.96
CA LEU A 131 17.45 3.11 2.87
C LEU A 131 16.10 3.65 3.30
N PHE A 132 15.86 4.86 2.87
CA PHE A 132 14.61 5.57 3.11
C PHE A 132 14.07 6.12 1.80
N VAL A 133 12.78 6.33 1.75
CA VAL A 133 12.10 6.97 0.62
C VAL A 133 11.19 8.08 1.11
N PHE A 134 11.11 9.16 0.34
CA PHE A 134 10.10 10.18 0.52
C PHE A 134 8.81 9.78 -0.19
N VAL A 135 7.72 9.73 0.56
CA VAL A 135 6.38 9.52 0.01
C VAL A 135 5.45 10.64 0.45
N SER A 136 4.40 10.91 -0.31
CA SER A 136 3.36 11.84 0.12
C SER A 136 2.48 11.17 1.18
N TYR A 137 2.02 11.95 2.18
CA TYR A 137 1.02 11.46 3.14
C TYR A 137 -0.27 11.02 2.45
N ALA A 138 -0.62 11.64 1.31
CA ALA A 138 -1.77 11.26 0.49
C ALA A 138 -1.72 9.83 -0.05
N ASP A 139 -0.52 9.32 -0.28
CA ASP A 139 -0.31 7.98 -0.84
C ASP A 139 -0.35 6.87 0.22
N LEU A 140 -0.53 7.22 1.50
CA LEU A 140 -0.60 6.26 2.59
C LEU A 140 -2.01 5.70 2.71
N TYR A 141 -2.15 4.38 2.65
CA TYR A 141 -3.42 3.68 2.76
C TYR A 141 -3.80 3.39 4.20
N CYS A 142 -2.90 2.75 4.91
CA CYS A 142 -3.08 2.41 6.31
C CYS A 142 -1.74 2.26 7.02
N CYS A 143 -1.77 2.25 8.34
CA CYS A 143 -0.63 1.86 9.15
C CYS A 143 -1.00 0.79 10.16
N LYS A 144 -0.04 -0.06 10.46
CA LYS A 144 -0.10 -1.01 11.56
C LYS A 144 0.74 -0.44 12.70
N LYS A 145 0.07 -0.13 13.78
CA LYS A 145 0.67 0.37 15.02
C LYS A 145 1.57 -0.70 15.66
N GLN A 146 2.48 -0.28 16.52
CA GLN A 146 3.36 -1.20 17.25
C GLN A 146 2.58 -2.20 18.14
N ASN A 147 1.39 -1.85 18.57
CA ASN A 147 0.48 -2.74 19.33
C ASN A 147 -0.33 -3.69 18.43
N GLY A 148 -0.12 -3.67 17.11
CA GLY A 148 -0.82 -4.49 16.12
C GLY A 148 -2.13 -3.91 15.60
N THR A 149 -2.61 -2.78 16.12
CA THR A 149 -3.83 -2.12 15.63
C THR A 149 -3.61 -1.58 14.22
N VAL A 150 -4.55 -1.85 13.32
CA VAL A 150 -4.55 -1.29 11.96
C VAL A 150 -5.42 -0.03 11.93
N VAL A 151 -4.86 1.05 11.40
CA VAL A 151 -5.53 2.34 11.21
C VAL A 151 -5.49 2.68 9.74
N CYS A 152 -6.65 2.79 9.09
CA CYS A 152 -6.74 3.29 7.73
C CYS A 152 -6.57 4.82 7.72
N LEU A 153 -5.79 5.32 6.79
CA LEU A 153 -5.44 6.73 6.66
C LEU A 153 -6.18 7.35 5.47
N ASN A 154 -6.31 8.66 5.45
CA ASN A 154 -6.81 9.40 4.30
C ASN A 154 -8.20 8.96 3.80
N GLY A 155 -9.10 8.55 4.69
CA GLY A 155 -10.44 8.07 4.30
C GLY A 155 -10.44 6.73 3.56
N ASN A 156 -9.31 6.02 3.53
CA ASN A 156 -9.25 4.68 2.96
C ASN A 156 -10.05 3.68 3.78
N VAL A 157 -10.57 2.70 3.08
CA VAL A 157 -11.26 1.53 3.64
C VAL A 157 -10.56 0.29 3.10
N LEU A 158 -10.29 -0.66 3.97
CA LEU A 158 -9.77 -1.96 3.57
C LEU A 158 -10.91 -2.98 3.56
N LEU A 159 -11.07 -3.62 2.41
CA LEU A 159 -12.12 -4.59 2.16
C LEU A 159 -11.51 -5.97 1.96
N LYS A 160 -12.13 -6.99 2.55
CA LYS A 160 -11.83 -8.39 2.22
C LYS A 160 -12.53 -8.77 0.93
N PRO A 161 -11.83 -9.36 -0.05
CA PRO A 161 -12.46 -9.86 -1.25
C PRO A 161 -13.46 -10.97 -0.89
N LEU A 162 -14.62 -10.94 -1.53
CA LEU A 162 -15.57 -12.05 -1.53
C LEU A 162 -15.35 -12.91 -2.75
N PHE A 163 -15.72 -14.21 -2.65
CA PHE A 163 -15.55 -15.15 -3.74
C PHE A 163 -16.90 -15.64 -4.24
N LYS A 164 -17.05 -15.68 -5.55
CA LYS A 164 -18.14 -16.37 -6.24
C LYS A 164 -17.65 -17.71 -6.75
N THR A 165 -18.50 -18.71 -6.68
CA THR A 165 -18.24 -20.02 -7.28
C THR A 165 -19.09 -20.18 -8.53
N GLU A 166 -18.46 -20.36 -9.65
CA GLU A 166 -19.12 -20.71 -10.90
C GLU A 166 -18.98 -22.21 -11.12
N LYS A 167 -20.14 -22.89 -11.28
CA LYS A 167 -20.21 -24.32 -11.55
C LYS A 167 -20.43 -24.52 -13.04
N ALA A 168 -19.45 -25.08 -13.72
CA ALA A 168 -19.60 -25.62 -15.05
C ALA A 168 -19.76 -27.15 -14.97
N LEU A 169 -20.22 -27.77 -16.05
CA LEU A 169 -20.55 -29.22 -16.09
C LEU A 169 -19.40 -30.14 -15.64
N SER A 170 -18.14 -29.69 -15.71
CA SER A 170 -16.97 -30.51 -15.42
C SER A 170 -16.01 -29.90 -14.38
N PHE A 171 -16.22 -28.66 -13.92
CA PHE A 171 -15.34 -28.00 -12.93
C PHE A 171 -16.06 -26.91 -12.14
N GLU A 172 -15.57 -26.68 -10.94
CA GLU A 172 -15.92 -25.50 -10.13
C GLU A 172 -14.75 -24.51 -10.17
N LYS A 173 -15.03 -23.26 -10.53
CA LYS A 173 -14.06 -22.19 -10.51
C LYS A 173 -14.47 -21.15 -9.47
N GLN A 174 -13.58 -20.87 -8.54
CA GLN A 174 -13.71 -19.73 -7.65
C GLN A 174 -13.02 -18.50 -8.28
N TYR A 175 -13.71 -17.38 -8.23
CA TYR A 175 -13.16 -16.10 -8.62
C TYR A 175 -13.62 -15.02 -7.63
N ILE A 176 -12.87 -13.94 -7.57
CA ILE A 176 -13.22 -12.83 -6.70
C ILE A 176 -14.45 -12.12 -7.25
N ASP A 177 -15.40 -11.83 -6.33
CA ASP A 177 -16.59 -11.07 -6.66
C ASP A 177 -16.17 -9.64 -7.05
N PRO A 178 -16.38 -9.19 -8.30
CA PRO A 178 -15.97 -7.87 -8.73
C PRO A 178 -16.87 -6.75 -8.17
N ASP A 179 -18.06 -7.09 -7.68
CA ASP A 179 -19.09 -6.12 -7.31
C ASP A 179 -19.21 -5.97 -5.80
N PHE A 180 -18.81 -6.98 -5.03
CA PHE A 180 -19.02 -7.01 -3.59
C PHE A 180 -17.77 -7.41 -2.82
N ALA A 181 -17.61 -6.77 -1.66
CA ALA A 181 -16.55 -7.07 -0.71
C ALA A 181 -17.07 -6.94 0.73
N GLU A 182 -16.30 -7.39 1.70
CA GLU A 182 -16.59 -7.25 3.13
C GLU A 182 -15.67 -6.20 3.76
N VAL A 183 -16.22 -5.27 4.53
CA VAL A 183 -15.47 -4.26 5.24
C VAL A 183 -14.60 -4.89 6.32
N ALA A 184 -13.30 -4.70 6.25
CA ALA A 184 -12.34 -5.14 7.26
C ALA A 184 -11.94 -4.00 8.21
N TYR A 185 -11.50 -2.89 7.66
CA TYR A 185 -11.05 -1.70 8.40
C TYR A 185 -11.56 -0.44 7.73
N ILE A 186 -11.87 0.57 8.54
CA ILE A 186 -12.45 1.83 8.11
C ILE A 186 -11.58 2.97 8.62
N GLY A 187 -11.17 3.87 7.74
CA GLY A 187 -10.55 5.14 8.10
C GLY A 187 -11.58 6.18 8.50
N LYS A 188 -11.10 7.22 9.16
CA LYS A 188 -11.95 8.39 9.40
C LYS A 188 -12.27 9.06 8.07
N CYS A 189 -13.55 9.29 7.85
CA CYS A 189 -13.99 10.08 6.72
C CYS A 189 -13.54 11.52 6.83
N ASN A 190 -13.28 12.09 5.68
CA ASN A 190 -13.05 13.50 5.53
C ASN A 190 -14.38 14.22 5.41
N THR A 191 -14.73 15.04 6.40
CA THR A 191 -16.03 15.70 6.49
C THR A 191 -16.34 16.66 5.32
N GLU A 192 -15.32 17.29 4.72
CA GLU A 192 -15.54 18.18 3.57
C GLU A 192 -15.79 17.40 2.29
N TYR A 193 -15.08 16.28 2.11
CA TYR A 193 -15.27 15.40 0.97
C TYR A 193 -16.61 14.64 1.06
N GLU A 194 -17.02 14.27 2.28
CA GLU A 194 -18.31 13.64 2.57
C GLU A 194 -19.50 14.52 2.17
N ALA A 195 -19.41 15.83 2.41
CA ALA A 195 -20.49 16.73 2.05
C ALA A 195 -20.79 16.71 0.55
N GLU A 196 -19.79 16.49 -0.28
CA GLU A 196 -19.90 16.47 -1.73
C GLU A 196 -20.18 15.06 -2.29
N TYR A 197 -19.56 14.02 -1.76
CA TYR A 197 -19.60 12.65 -2.30
C TYR A 197 -20.35 11.64 -1.44
N ARG A 198 -20.79 12.00 -0.23
CA ARG A 198 -21.72 11.25 0.62
C ARG A 198 -21.41 9.80 0.90
N ALA A 199 -20.23 9.49 1.30
CA ALA A 199 -20.10 8.28 2.06
C ALA A 199 -20.51 8.57 3.50
N ASP A 200 -21.74 8.26 3.89
CA ASP A 200 -22.15 8.29 5.30
C ASP A 200 -21.49 7.09 6.01
N ASP A 201 -20.21 7.23 6.31
CA ASP A 201 -19.39 6.22 6.99
C ASP A 201 -19.85 5.96 8.43
N LYS A 202 -20.64 6.87 9.01
CA LYS A 202 -21.22 6.66 10.36
C LYS A 202 -22.00 5.36 10.46
N ASN A 203 -22.50 4.87 9.32
CA ASN A 203 -23.20 3.60 9.24
C ASN A 203 -22.33 2.43 8.77
N LEU A 204 -21.14 2.67 8.22
CA LEU A 204 -20.24 1.63 7.78
C LEU A 204 -19.55 0.96 8.96
N LYS A 205 -19.57 -0.37 9.02
CA LYS A 205 -18.97 -1.16 10.12
C LYS A 205 -18.21 -2.35 9.55
N ALA A 206 -17.17 -2.77 10.25
CA ALA A 206 -16.46 -4.00 9.93
C ALA A 206 -17.44 -5.19 9.89
N GLY A 207 -17.26 -6.09 8.94
CA GLY A 207 -18.12 -7.23 8.67
C GLY A 207 -19.33 -6.93 7.77
N MET A 208 -19.58 -5.67 7.41
CA MET A 208 -20.63 -5.34 6.45
C MET A 208 -20.22 -5.73 5.03
N ARG A 209 -21.17 -6.28 4.28
CA ARG A 209 -21.02 -6.48 2.85
C ARG A 209 -21.33 -5.18 2.12
N VAL A 210 -20.44 -4.77 1.23
CA VAL A 210 -20.55 -3.51 0.47
C VAL A 210 -20.49 -3.77 -1.03
N CYS A 211 -21.20 -2.93 -1.78
CA CYS A 211 -21.06 -2.84 -3.24
C CYS A 211 -20.00 -1.79 -3.55
N ILE A 212 -19.00 -2.17 -4.34
CA ILE A 212 -17.90 -1.30 -4.75
C ILE A 212 -18.12 -0.77 -6.17
N SER A 213 -17.59 0.41 -6.46
CA SER A 213 -17.72 0.98 -7.80
C SER A 213 -16.91 0.18 -8.82
N GLY A 214 -17.32 0.20 -10.09
CA GLY A 214 -16.58 -0.44 -11.18
C GLY A 214 -15.16 0.12 -11.41
N ILE A 215 -14.78 1.22 -10.74
CA ILE A 215 -13.41 1.76 -10.76
C ILE A 215 -12.49 0.88 -9.92
N VAL A 216 -12.96 0.39 -8.78
CA VAL A 216 -12.15 -0.45 -7.86
C VAL A 216 -11.66 -1.73 -8.53
N PRO A 217 -12.52 -2.54 -9.18
CA PRO A 217 -12.05 -3.72 -9.92
C PRO A 217 -11.01 -3.41 -10.99
N ARG A 218 -11.18 -2.33 -11.75
CA ARG A 218 -10.21 -1.90 -12.77
C ARG A 218 -8.87 -1.48 -12.16
N ARG A 219 -8.90 -0.85 -10.99
CA ARG A 219 -7.69 -0.48 -10.27
C ARG A 219 -6.90 -1.72 -9.84
N LEU A 220 -7.56 -2.81 -9.47
CA LEU A 220 -6.92 -4.06 -9.07
C LEU A 220 -6.11 -4.74 -10.19
N GLU A 221 -6.39 -4.42 -11.46
CA GLU A 221 -5.57 -4.88 -12.59
C GLU A 221 -4.18 -4.21 -12.57
N MET A 222 -4.11 -2.96 -12.12
CA MET A 222 -2.87 -2.17 -12.08
C MET A 222 -2.19 -2.25 -10.72
N GLU A 223 -2.95 -2.29 -9.65
CA GLU A 223 -2.50 -2.30 -8.28
C GLU A 223 -3.24 -3.38 -7.48
N PRO A 224 -2.71 -4.60 -7.47
CA PRO A 224 -3.38 -5.72 -6.82
C PRO A 224 -3.47 -5.57 -5.31
N TYR A 225 -4.06 -6.55 -4.68
CA TYR A 225 -4.37 -6.58 -3.26
C TYR A 225 -3.23 -6.14 -2.35
N LEU A 226 -3.59 -5.43 -1.30
CA LEU A 226 -2.69 -5.17 -0.19
C LEU A 226 -2.61 -6.44 0.68
N ASN A 227 -1.40 -6.97 0.87
CA ASN A 227 -1.19 -8.21 1.61
C ASN A 227 -0.48 -7.91 2.92
N PHE A 228 -1.10 -8.26 4.04
CA PHE A 228 -0.45 -8.29 5.35
C PHE A 228 -1.18 -9.23 6.30
N ASP A 229 -0.47 -9.74 7.31
CA ASP A 229 -1.00 -10.68 8.31
C ASP A 229 -1.70 -11.90 7.68
N GLY A 230 -1.20 -12.40 6.54
CA GLY A 230 -1.77 -13.54 5.85
C GLY A 230 -3.12 -13.31 5.17
N SER A 231 -3.56 -12.07 5.08
CA SER A 231 -4.82 -11.67 4.46
C SER A 231 -4.60 -10.72 3.29
N GLN A 232 -5.51 -10.81 2.33
CA GLN A 232 -5.57 -9.90 1.17
C GLN A 232 -6.66 -8.86 1.37
N TYR A 233 -6.36 -7.62 1.01
CA TYR A 233 -7.31 -6.52 1.12
C TYR A 233 -7.38 -5.72 -0.17
N ILE A 234 -8.59 -5.33 -0.54
CA ILE A 234 -8.85 -4.31 -1.56
C ILE A 234 -8.78 -2.96 -0.85
N VAL A 235 -8.03 -2.03 -1.41
CA VAL A 235 -8.00 -0.64 -0.92
C VAL A 235 -8.96 0.18 -1.74
N CYS A 236 -9.85 0.90 -1.09
CA CYS A 236 -10.71 1.89 -1.75
C CYS A 236 -10.92 3.10 -0.83
N GLN A 237 -11.40 4.18 -1.42
CA GLN A 237 -11.89 5.32 -0.67
C GLN A 237 -13.34 5.06 -0.24
N ASN A 238 -13.76 5.60 0.88
CA ASN A 238 -15.12 5.40 1.37
C ASN A 238 -16.20 5.89 0.39
N TYR A 239 -15.94 6.95 -0.38
CA TYR A 239 -16.86 7.45 -1.41
C TYR A 239 -17.00 6.50 -2.62
N GLU A 240 -16.11 5.53 -2.80
CA GLU A 240 -16.20 4.51 -3.85
C GLU A 240 -17.16 3.36 -3.46
N ILE A 241 -17.60 3.33 -2.22
CA ILE A 241 -18.61 2.37 -1.74
C ILE A 241 -19.99 2.89 -2.12
N GLN A 242 -20.68 2.15 -2.98
CA GLN A 242 -21.99 2.56 -3.53
C GLN A 242 -23.14 2.27 -2.59
N SER A 243 -23.07 1.17 -1.88
CA SER A 243 -24.09 0.74 -0.93
C SER A 243 -23.56 -0.31 0.05
N TYR A 244 -24.27 -0.51 1.14
CA TYR A 244 -23.95 -1.56 2.10
C TYR A 244 -25.18 -2.40 2.44
N PHE A 245 -24.95 -3.64 2.82
CA PHE A 245 -25.97 -4.60 3.21
C PHE A 245 -25.70 -5.08 4.63
N ARG A 246 -26.75 -5.15 5.41
CA ARG A 246 -26.71 -5.63 6.81
C ARG A 246 -26.98 -7.11 6.87
#